data_4b5b01824f6f8b43b6d73236fff34fdb
#
_entry.id   4b5b01824f6f8b43b6d73236fff34fdb
#
_cell.length_a   1.000
_cell.length_b   1.000
_cell.length_c   1.000
_cell.angle_alpha   90.00
_cell.angle_beta   90.00
_cell.angle_gamma   90.00
#
_symmetry.space_group_name_H-M   'P 1'
#
loop_
_entity.id
_entity.type
_entity.pdbx_description
1 polymer ?
#
loop_
_entity_poly.entity_id
_entity_poly.type
_entity_poly.pdbx_seq_one_letter_code
_entity_poly.pdbx_strand_id
1 'polypeptide(L)'
;DVYKRQTGRYFAMDRDNRWERTQAFLDVLCTGKAPHHATDIQTALADAYARGETDEFITATCINGYAGPAENDCLLVANFRVDRVRQFLRALVRPEETGCRLDNKPTRPFSAGMLSMTPVADDLTNTVKPLFMPPELRNGLGEIVSKAGFNQLRVAETEKYPHVTFFFNGGEEAAFAGEDRQLVPSPSVATYDLKPEMSAQGVLNAVLASVTEKQHDLIIVNFANPDMVGHTGDIHAAIKAVETVDSAVGRLAEAVSVAGAALLVTADHGNCEVMWDPTANSPHTAHTTNPVPCILVNHMKDAPAQDLQNGSLVDLAPTLLALLGIDQPDEMTGRSLII
;
A
#
# COMPACT_ATOMS: atom_id res chain seq x y z
N ASP A 1 18.85 -24.90 5.04
CA ASP A 1 18.93 -23.43 5.03
C ASP A 1 20.04 -22.95 5.91
N VAL A 2 20.85 -22.05 5.38
CA VAL A 2 21.94 -21.47 6.13
C VAL A 2 21.76 -19.95 6.18
N TYR A 3 21.44 -19.44 7.36
CA TYR A 3 21.36 -18.00 7.59
C TYR A 3 22.78 -17.42 7.59
N LYS A 4 23.00 -16.40 6.79
CA LYS A 4 24.30 -15.72 6.65
C LYS A 4 24.32 -14.34 7.30
N ARG A 5 23.17 -13.72 7.47
CA ARG A 5 22.98 -12.36 7.97
C ARG A 5 21.56 -12.12 8.42
N GLN A 6 21.36 -11.15 9.30
CA GLN A 6 20.07 -10.68 9.78
C GLN A 6 20.05 -9.16 9.90
N THR A 7 18.94 -8.53 9.57
CA THR A 7 18.67 -7.11 9.82
C THR A 7 17.18 -6.83 9.75
N GLY A 8 16.71 -5.87 10.53
CA GLY A 8 15.32 -5.43 10.54
C GLY A 8 14.92 -4.68 9.26
N ARG A 9 13.62 -4.66 8.99
CA ARG A 9 13.07 -4.02 7.77
C ARG A 9 13.29 -2.50 7.75
N TYR A 10 13.47 -1.86 8.91
CA TYR A 10 13.79 -0.44 9.02
C TYR A 10 15.04 -0.07 8.19
N PHE A 11 16.01 -0.96 8.11
CA PHE A 11 17.24 -0.79 7.33
C PHE A 11 17.09 -1.35 5.91
N ALA A 12 16.62 -2.60 5.79
CA ALA A 12 16.59 -3.32 4.52
C ALA A 12 15.46 -2.89 3.59
N MET A 13 14.36 -2.35 4.15
CA MET A 13 13.12 -2.09 3.42
C MET A 13 12.67 -0.63 3.55
N ASP A 14 13.63 0.30 3.67
CA ASP A 14 13.34 1.73 3.57
C ASP A 14 12.85 2.08 2.18
N ARG A 15 11.91 3.04 2.08
CA ARG A 15 11.34 3.55 0.82
C ARG A 15 11.34 5.07 0.72
N ASP A 16 11.97 5.73 1.71
CA ASP A 16 11.99 7.20 1.82
C ASP A 16 13.32 7.80 1.40
N ASN A 17 14.14 7.02 0.65
CA ASN A 17 15.48 7.41 0.20
C ASN A 17 16.44 7.76 1.35
N ARG A 18 16.26 7.12 2.50
CA ARG A 18 17.21 7.24 3.62
C ARG A 18 18.38 6.28 3.39
N TRP A 19 19.28 6.73 2.55
CA TRP A 19 20.36 5.91 2.01
C TRP A 19 21.32 5.38 3.07
N GLU A 20 21.47 6.07 4.20
CA GLU A 20 22.24 5.61 5.36
C GLU A 20 21.70 4.30 5.95
N ARG A 21 20.37 4.10 5.94
CA ARG A 21 19.73 2.85 6.38
C ARG A 21 20.00 1.73 5.39
N THR A 22 19.79 2.03 4.12
CA THR A 22 20.05 1.09 3.02
C THR A 22 21.52 0.69 2.99
N GLN A 23 22.45 1.62 3.25
CA GLN A 23 23.87 1.33 3.32
C GLN A 23 24.21 0.30 4.40
N ALA A 24 23.64 0.44 5.61
CA ALA A 24 23.85 -0.53 6.70
C ALA A 24 23.41 -1.95 6.30
N PHE A 25 22.32 -2.09 5.54
CA PHE A 25 21.89 -3.36 4.98
C PHE A 25 22.85 -3.86 3.88
N LEU A 26 23.26 -2.99 2.95
CA LEU A 26 24.19 -3.37 1.87
C LEU A 26 25.56 -3.79 2.39
N ASP A 27 26.04 -3.18 3.46
CA ASP A 27 27.32 -3.54 4.07
C ASP A 27 27.32 -4.99 4.54
N VAL A 28 26.29 -5.41 5.29
CA VAL A 28 26.18 -6.81 5.71
C VAL A 28 25.87 -7.74 4.55
N LEU A 29 25.05 -7.31 3.58
CA LEU A 29 24.70 -8.12 2.41
C LEU A 29 25.90 -8.40 1.52
N CYS A 30 26.68 -7.38 1.20
CA CYS A 30 27.71 -7.46 0.18
C CYS A 30 29.10 -7.80 0.74
N THR A 31 29.35 -7.51 2.01
CA THR A 31 30.71 -7.65 2.60
C THR A 31 30.74 -8.40 3.92
N GLY A 32 29.59 -8.69 4.53
CA GLY A 32 29.54 -9.25 5.88
C GLY A 32 29.86 -8.24 6.99
N LYS A 33 30.12 -6.97 6.66
CA LYS A 33 30.36 -5.93 7.67
C LYS A 33 29.09 -5.66 8.43
N ALA A 34 29.11 -5.84 9.73
CA ALA A 34 27.99 -5.60 10.62
C ALA A 34 28.50 -5.21 12.02
N PRO A 35 27.75 -4.40 12.78
CA PRO A 35 28.09 -4.07 14.15
C PRO A 35 28.02 -5.28 15.09
N HIS A 36 27.25 -6.31 14.73
CA HIS A 36 27.06 -7.50 15.54
C HIS A 36 27.40 -8.77 14.77
N HIS A 37 27.84 -9.80 15.51
CA HIS A 37 28.22 -11.11 15.00
C HIS A 37 27.58 -12.20 15.87
N ALA A 38 27.11 -13.28 15.26
CA ALA A 38 26.56 -14.45 15.93
C ALA A 38 26.97 -15.74 15.23
N THR A 39 26.91 -16.84 15.94
CA THR A 39 27.19 -18.18 15.39
C THR A 39 26.03 -18.74 14.57
N ASP A 40 24.80 -18.36 14.93
CA ASP A 40 23.55 -18.82 14.33
C ASP A 40 22.45 -17.77 14.47
N ILE A 41 21.30 -18.03 13.84
CA ILE A 41 20.17 -17.09 13.80
C ILE A 41 19.48 -16.95 15.15
N GLN A 42 19.40 -18.03 15.95
CA GLN A 42 18.76 -18.02 17.27
C GLN A 42 19.53 -17.11 18.22
N THR A 43 20.85 -17.24 18.23
CA THR A 43 21.75 -16.38 19.00
C THR A 43 21.63 -14.93 18.53
N ALA A 44 21.62 -14.68 17.21
CA ALA A 44 21.49 -13.33 16.65
C ALA A 44 20.21 -12.64 17.12
N LEU A 45 19.06 -13.35 17.13
CA LEU A 45 17.77 -12.81 17.56
C LEU A 45 17.72 -12.62 19.08
N ALA A 46 18.19 -13.60 19.86
CA ALA A 46 18.22 -13.50 21.33
C ALA A 46 19.05 -12.29 21.80
N ASP A 47 20.22 -12.09 21.19
CA ASP A 47 21.10 -10.97 21.49
C ASP A 47 20.47 -9.62 21.09
N ALA A 48 19.74 -9.57 19.95
CA ALA A 48 19.04 -8.37 19.53
C ALA A 48 17.93 -8.00 20.51
N TYR A 49 17.11 -8.96 20.93
CA TYR A 49 16.06 -8.74 21.93
C TYR A 49 16.62 -8.36 23.30
N ALA A 50 17.76 -8.95 23.70
CA ALA A 50 18.45 -8.56 24.95
C ALA A 50 18.98 -7.11 24.93
N ARG A 51 19.26 -6.56 23.74
CA ARG A 51 19.57 -5.14 23.56
C ARG A 51 18.34 -4.24 23.51
N GLY A 52 17.11 -4.80 23.60
CA GLY A 52 15.85 -4.06 23.52
C GLY A 52 15.43 -3.74 22.07
N GLU A 53 16.03 -4.37 21.06
CA GLU A 53 15.62 -4.23 19.68
C GLU A 53 14.36 -5.08 19.42
N THR A 54 13.48 -4.61 18.52
CA THR A 54 12.33 -5.39 18.04
C THR A 54 12.55 -5.80 16.59
N ASP A 55 11.75 -6.71 16.07
CA ASP A 55 11.90 -7.30 14.72
C ASP A 55 12.13 -6.24 13.63
N GLU A 56 11.43 -5.11 13.71
CA GLU A 56 11.57 -4.04 12.73
C GLU A 56 12.93 -3.35 12.79
N PHE A 57 13.51 -3.23 13.98
CA PHE A 57 14.70 -2.40 14.27
C PHE A 57 15.95 -3.22 14.54
N ILE A 58 15.95 -4.53 14.31
CA ILE A 58 17.14 -5.36 14.50
C ILE A 58 18.31 -4.80 13.71
N THR A 59 19.35 -4.43 14.41
CA THR A 59 20.60 -3.95 13.81
C THR A 59 21.30 -5.07 13.05
N ALA A 60 21.95 -4.71 11.93
CA ALA A 60 22.61 -5.69 11.08
C ALA A 60 23.56 -6.61 11.86
N THR A 61 23.37 -7.91 11.70
CA THR A 61 24.16 -8.98 12.34
C THR A 61 24.71 -9.94 11.28
N CYS A 62 26.00 -10.11 11.28
CA CYS A 62 26.69 -11.12 10.47
C CYS A 62 26.63 -12.48 11.18
N ILE A 63 26.31 -13.55 10.45
CA ILE A 63 26.15 -14.88 11.01
C ILE A 63 27.23 -15.80 10.45
N ASN A 64 27.87 -16.56 11.33
CA ASN A 64 28.84 -17.59 11.00
C ASN A 64 29.95 -17.13 10.04
N GLY A 65 30.50 -15.92 10.28
CA GLY A 65 31.64 -15.39 9.52
C GLY A 65 31.35 -15.12 8.04
N TYR A 66 30.09 -14.83 7.68
CA TYR A 66 29.74 -14.45 6.31
C TYR A 66 30.57 -13.24 5.84
N ALA A 67 31.18 -13.34 4.67
CA ALA A 67 32.09 -12.34 4.11
C ALA A 67 31.57 -11.72 2.78
N GLY A 68 30.28 -11.81 2.54
CA GLY A 68 29.63 -11.37 1.29
C GLY A 68 29.42 -12.52 0.29
N PRO A 69 28.77 -12.24 -0.85
CA PRO A 69 28.53 -13.23 -1.88
C PRO A 69 29.82 -13.66 -2.57
N ALA A 70 29.86 -14.92 -3.00
CA ALA A 70 30.90 -15.44 -3.86
C ALA A 70 30.68 -14.98 -5.32
N GLU A 71 31.70 -15.18 -6.17
CA GLU A 71 31.69 -14.69 -7.57
C GLU A 71 30.51 -15.22 -8.41
N ASN A 72 30.08 -16.46 -8.14
CA ASN A 72 28.99 -17.12 -8.88
C ASN A 72 27.66 -17.15 -8.10
N ASP A 73 27.54 -16.41 -7.03
CA ASP A 73 26.28 -16.33 -6.29
C ASP A 73 25.26 -15.50 -7.06
N CYS A 74 24.00 -15.95 -7.01
CA CYS A 74 22.83 -15.23 -7.49
C CYS A 74 22.03 -14.66 -6.32
N LEU A 75 21.34 -13.54 -6.57
CA LEU A 75 20.38 -12.98 -5.63
C LEU A 75 18.96 -13.35 -6.06
N LEU A 76 18.21 -13.99 -5.20
CA LEU A 76 16.76 -14.12 -5.32
C LEU A 76 16.07 -13.27 -4.25
N VAL A 77 15.30 -12.28 -4.71
CA VAL A 77 14.45 -11.46 -3.84
C VAL A 77 13.06 -12.10 -3.77
N ALA A 78 12.80 -12.82 -2.68
CA ALA A 78 11.56 -13.57 -2.48
C ALA A 78 10.33 -12.71 -2.12
N ASN A 79 10.47 -11.39 -2.11
CA ASN A 79 9.38 -10.46 -1.86
C ASN A 79 8.57 -10.24 -3.14
N PHE A 80 7.26 -10.47 -3.08
CA PHE A 80 6.37 -10.12 -4.19
C PHE A 80 5.82 -8.68 -4.07
N ARG A 81 5.83 -8.08 -2.86
CA ARG A 81 5.51 -6.67 -2.66
C ARG A 81 6.76 -5.82 -2.93
N VAL A 82 6.74 -5.04 -3.99
CA VAL A 82 7.94 -4.43 -4.60
C VAL A 82 8.34 -3.07 -4.03
N ASP A 83 7.39 -2.31 -3.46
CA ASP A 83 7.62 -0.94 -2.97
C ASP A 83 8.77 -0.85 -1.95
N ARG A 84 8.92 -1.87 -1.10
CA ARG A 84 9.94 -1.91 -0.05
C ARG A 84 11.27 -2.55 -0.45
N VAL A 85 11.36 -3.12 -1.63
CA VAL A 85 12.63 -3.73 -2.11
C VAL A 85 13.28 -2.91 -3.22
N ARG A 86 12.53 -2.00 -3.82
CA ARG A 86 12.96 -1.15 -4.93
C ARG A 86 14.21 -0.33 -4.58
N GLN A 87 14.25 0.26 -3.39
CA GLN A 87 15.32 1.16 -2.97
C GLN A 87 16.66 0.43 -2.84
N PHE A 88 16.72 -0.68 -2.10
CA PHE A 88 17.98 -1.41 -1.95
C PHE A 88 18.45 -2.04 -3.27
N LEU A 89 17.52 -2.48 -4.12
CA LEU A 89 17.88 -3.00 -5.45
C LEU A 89 18.46 -1.91 -6.35
N ARG A 90 17.92 -0.69 -6.32
CA ARG A 90 18.53 0.46 -7.01
C ARG A 90 19.92 0.74 -6.49
N ALA A 91 20.11 0.77 -5.17
CA ALA A 91 21.41 0.99 -4.56
C ALA A 91 22.43 -0.15 -4.88
N LEU A 92 21.94 -1.37 -5.09
CA LEU A 92 22.77 -2.50 -5.49
C LEU A 92 23.15 -2.48 -6.98
N VAL A 93 22.20 -2.06 -7.85
CA VAL A 93 22.37 -2.04 -9.31
C VAL A 93 23.02 -0.74 -9.79
N ARG A 94 22.68 0.39 -9.17
CA ARG A 94 23.13 1.75 -9.54
C ARG A 94 23.57 2.56 -8.32
N PRO A 95 24.61 2.11 -7.60
CA PRO A 95 25.07 2.78 -6.38
C PRO A 95 25.43 4.25 -6.63
N GLU A 96 25.94 4.57 -7.81
CA GLU A 96 26.31 5.93 -8.24
C GLU A 96 25.14 6.93 -8.23
N GLU A 97 23.92 6.46 -8.41
CA GLU A 97 22.70 7.29 -8.41
C GLU A 97 22.11 7.50 -6.99
N THR A 98 22.59 6.72 -6.00
CA THR A 98 22.00 6.66 -4.67
C THR A 98 22.89 7.19 -3.56
N GLY A 99 24.16 7.43 -3.82
CA GLY A 99 25.16 7.77 -2.81
C GLY A 99 25.58 6.59 -1.92
N CYS A 100 25.01 5.40 -2.14
CA CYS A 100 25.48 4.17 -1.50
C CYS A 100 26.82 3.72 -2.09
N ARG A 101 27.59 2.99 -1.28
CA ARG A 101 28.90 2.45 -1.69
C ARG A 101 28.87 0.94 -1.60
N LEU A 102 29.35 0.29 -2.64
CA LEU A 102 29.58 -1.15 -2.66
C LEU A 102 31.09 -1.37 -2.53
N ASP A 103 31.58 -1.44 -1.29
CA ASP A 103 33.03 -1.48 -1.01
C ASP A 103 33.75 -2.64 -1.70
N ASN A 104 34.78 -2.25 -2.49
CA ASN A 104 36.02 -2.95 -2.78
C ASN A 104 36.01 -4.39 -3.34
N LYS A 105 34.96 -4.83 -4.02
CA LYS A 105 35.09 -6.02 -4.87
C LYS A 105 35.26 -5.59 -6.34
N PRO A 106 36.19 -6.20 -7.10
CA PRO A 106 36.39 -5.86 -8.53
C PRO A 106 35.18 -6.21 -9.40
N THR A 107 34.27 -7.01 -8.90
CA THR A 107 33.04 -7.40 -9.57
C THR A 107 31.82 -6.96 -8.76
N ARG A 108 30.76 -6.54 -9.45
CA ARG A 108 29.48 -6.24 -8.80
C ARG A 108 28.98 -7.46 -8.04
N PRO A 109 28.47 -7.29 -6.80
CA PRO A 109 27.83 -8.39 -6.07
C PRO A 109 26.72 -9.01 -6.93
N PHE A 110 26.59 -10.34 -6.87
CA PHE A 110 25.57 -11.09 -7.62
C PHE A 110 25.66 -10.90 -9.15
N SER A 111 26.86 -10.78 -9.69
CA SER A 111 27.11 -10.65 -11.13
C SER A 111 26.60 -11.84 -11.96
N ALA A 112 26.46 -13.02 -11.35
CA ALA A 112 25.89 -14.21 -11.99
C ALA A 112 24.37 -14.12 -12.23
N GLY A 113 23.66 -13.26 -11.51
CA GLY A 113 22.23 -12.99 -11.77
C GLY A 113 21.49 -12.43 -10.55
N MET A 114 20.46 -11.67 -10.86
CA MET A 114 19.49 -11.18 -9.88
C MET A 114 18.08 -11.51 -10.34
N LEU A 115 17.30 -12.10 -9.46
CA LEU A 115 15.92 -12.50 -9.70
C LEU A 115 15.01 -11.88 -8.65
N SER A 116 13.78 -11.57 -9.05
CA SER A 116 12.69 -11.14 -8.16
C SER A 116 11.45 -11.98 -8.40
N MET A 117 10.52 -11.99 -7.46
CA MET A 117 9.26 -12.69 -7.66
C MET A 117 8.44 -12.04 -8.78
N THR A 118 8.31 -10.72 -8.76
CA THR A 118 7.58 -9.92 -9.75
C THR A 118 8.44 -8.76 -10.24
N PRO A 119 8.08 -8.07 -11.33
CA PRO A 119 8.79 -6.87 -11.78
C PRO A 119 8.88 -5.84 -10.66
N VAL A 120 10.09 -5.31 -10.42
CA VAL A 120 10.33 -4.38 -9.30
C VAL A 120 10.17 -2.92 -9.74
N ALA A 121 10.75 -2.57 -10.87
CA ALA A 121 10.66 -1.25 -11.50
C ALA A 121 11.18 -1.37 -12.94
N ASP A 122 10.67 -0.54 -13.84
CA ASP A 122 11.01 -0.60 -15.27
C ASP A 122 12.49 -0.40 -15.52
N ASP A 123 13.11 0.51 -14.77
CA ASP A 123 14.54 0.82 -14.85
C ASP A 123 15.44 -0.31 -14.33
N LEU A 124 14.92 -1.29 -13.60
CA LEU A 124 15.65 -2.45 -13.08
C LEU A 124 15.42 -3.74 -13.86
N THR A 125 14.43 -3.81 -14.75
CA THR A 125 13.99 -5.03 -15.43
C THR A 125 15.09 -5.72 -16.25
N ASN A 126 16.06 -4.96 -16.75
CA ASN A 126 17.19 -5.50 -17.49
C ASN A 126 18.20 -6.25 -16.61
N THR A 127 18.31 -5.89 -15.34
CA THR A 127 19.29 -6.45 -14.39
C THR A 127 18.66 -7.42 -13.40
N VAL A 128 17.46 -7.10 -12.89
CA VAL A 128 16.70 -7.94 -11.96
C VAL A 128 15.55 -8.58 -12.75
N LYS A 129 15.68 -9.87 -13.06
CA LYS A 129 14.68 -10.57 -13.88
C LYS A 129 13.53 -11.09 -13.02
N PRO A 130 12.28 -10.78 -13.35
CA PRO A 130 11.12 -11.33 -12.63
C PRO A 130 10.94 -12.82 -13.00
N LEU A 131 10.56 -13.62 -11.99
CA LEU A 131 10.17 -15.02 -12.18
C LEU A 131 8.72 -15.14 -12.67
N PHE A 132 7.86 -14.25 -12.20
CA PHE A 132 6.45 -14.22 -12.54
C PHE A 132 6.07 -12.82 -13.05
N MET A 133 5.51 -12.77 -14.23
CA MET A 133 4.91 -11.53 -14.73
C MET A 133 3.49 -11.43 -14.16
N PRO A 134 3.08 -10.27 -13.63
CA PRO A 134 1.68 -10.07 -13.28
C PRO A 134 0.81 -10.24 -14.52
N PRO A 135 -0.40 -10.78 -14.39
CA PRO A 135 -1.34 -10.79 -15.51
C PRO A 135 -1.63 -9.34 -15.92
N GLU A 136 -1.73 -9.10 -17.20
CA GLU A 136 -2.25 -7.81 -17.70
C GLU A 136 -3.70 -7.68 -17.26
N LEU A 137 -3.96 -6.69 -16.41
CA LEU A 137 -5.32 -6.34 -16.01
C LEU A 137 -5.88 -5.38 -17.05
N ARG A 138 -6.82 -5.89 -17.86
CA ARG A 138 -7.51 -5.11 -18.89
C ARG A 138 -8.94 -4.85 -18.46
N ASN A 139 -9.53 -3.80 -18.99
CA ASN A 139 -10.90 -3.45 -18.74
C ASN A 139 -11.22 -3.26 -17.23
N GLY A 140 -10.26 -2.71 -16.46
CA GLY A 140 -10.49 -2.27 -15.09
C GLY A 140 -11.50 -1.12 -15.04
N LEU A 141 -12.06 -0.84 -13.85
CA LEU A 141 -13.11 0.18 -13.69
C LEU A 141 -12.69 1.55 -14.28
N GLY A 142 -11.49 2.02 -13.97
CA GLY A 142 -10.98 3.30 -14.48
C GLY A 142 -10.86 3.34 -16.00
N GLU A 143 -10.41 2.26 -16.62
CA GLU A 143 -10.28 2.13 -18.06
C GLU A 143 -11.64 2.12 -18.75
N ILE A 144 -12.62 1.38 -18.21
CA ILE A 144 -13.97 1.28 -18.78
C ILE A 144 -14.72 2.61 -18.69
N VAL A 145 -14.62 3.29 -17.55
CA VAL A 145 -15.21 4.62 -17.35
C VAL A 145 -14.61 5.63 -18.34
N SER A 146 -13.30 5.58 -18.54
CA SER A 146 -12.60 6.40 -19.54
C SER A 146 -13.04 6.09 -20.96
N LYS A 147 -13.15 4.81 -21.35
CA LYS A 147 -13.63 4.37 -22.67
C LYS A 147 -15.07 4.80 -22.95
N ALA A 148 -15.89 4.87 -21.90
CA ALA A 148 -17.27 5.37 -21.99
C ALA A 148 -17.35 6.91 -22.14
N GLY A 149 -16.22 7.61 -22.03
CA GLY A 149 -16.13 9.07 -22.16
C GLY A 149 -16.53 9.83 -20.91
N PHE A 150 -16.57 9.17 -19.76
CA PHE A 150 -16.87 9.79 -18.46
C PHE A 150 -15.59 10.31 -17.78
N ASN A 151 -15.77 11.37 -16.99
CA ASN A 151 -14.70 11.93 -16.18
C ASN A 151 -14.68 11.28 -14.79
N GLN A 152 -13.48 11.09 -14.24
CA GLN A 152 -13.32 10.45 -12.95
C GLN A 152 -12.26 11.15 -12.10
N LEU A 153 -12.46 11.16 -10.77
CA LEU A 153 -11.55 11.76 -9.80
C LEU A 153 -11.04 10.69 -8.83
N ARG A 154 -9.74 10.72 -8.55
CA ARG A 154 -9.07 9.93 -7.51
C ARG A 154 -8.59 10.86 -6.42
N VAL A 155 -9.02 10.63 -5.17
CA VAL A 155 -8.63 11.45 -4.02
C VAL A 155 -8.19 10.58 -2.88
N ALA A 156 -7.03 10.85 -2.34
CA ALA A 156 -6.57 10.30 -1.07
C ALA A 156 -5.45 11.18 -0.48
N GLU A 157 -5.16 10.97 0.79
CA GLU A 157 -3.93 11.50 1.36
C GLU A 157 -2.72 10.60 1.04
N THR A 158 -1.50 11.10 1.26
CA THR A 158 -0.22 10.49 0.84
C THR A 158 -0.14 8.99 1.11
N GLU A 159 -0.59 8.53 2.29
CA GLU A 159 -0.48 7.12 2.71
C GLU A 159 -1.33 6.17 1.86
N LYS A 160 -2.42 6.66 1.29
CA LYS A 160 -3.38 5.85 0.51
C LYS A 160 -3.52 6.29 -0.94
N TYR A 161 -2.69 7.24 -1.39
CA TYR A 161 -2.74 7.70 -2.78
C TYR A 161 -2.45 6.60 -3.81
N PRO A 162 -1.43 5.74 -3.64
CA PRO A 162 -1.22 4.62 -4.54
C PRO A 162 -2.40 3.64 -4.60
N HIS A 163 -3.19 3.53 -3.52
CA HIS A 163 -4.32 2.60 -3.45
C HIS A 163 -5.48 3.03 -4.35
N VAL A 164 -5.69 4.33 -4.52
CA VAL A 164 -6.75 4.87 -5.40
C VAL A 164 -6.24 5.20 -6.81
N THR A 165 -4.95 5.09 -7.08
CA THR A 165 -4.31 5.37 -8.38
C THR A 165 -3.66 4.12 -8.97
N PHE A 166 -2.38 3.92 -8.73
CA PHE A 166 -1.58 2.84 -9.31
C PHE A 166 -2.19 1.44 -9.06
N PHE A 167 -2.50 1.10 -7.81
CA PHE A 167 -3.07 -0.22 -7.50
C PHE A 167 -4.49 -0.37 -8.04
N PHE A 168 -5.29 0.68 -7.94
CA PHE A 168 -6.66 0.68 -8.45
C PHE A 168 -6.71 0.54 -9.99
N ASN A 169 -5.71 1.07 -10.67
CA ASN A 169 -5.57 0.99 -12.12
C ASN A 169 -4.79 -0.27 -12.56
N GLY A 170 -4.66 -1.27 -11.69
CA GLY A 170 -4.04 -2.55 -12.04
C GLY A 170 -2.53 -2.49 -12.29
N GLY A 171 -1.84 -1.48 -11.74
CA GLY A 171 -0.40 -1.26 -11.91
C GLY A 171 -0.07 -0.25 -13.00
N GLU A 172 -1.07 0.38 -13.62
CA GLU A 172 -0.85 1.44 -14.60
C GLU A 172 -0.54 2.77 -13.91
N GLU A 173 0.66 3.33 -14.18
CA GLU A 173 1.10 4.61 -13.60
C GLU A 173 0.42 5.80 -14.28
N ALA A 174 0.16 5.71 -15.56
CA ALA A 174 -0.48 6.77 -16.32
C ALA A 174 -1.96 6.91 -15.94
N ALA A 175 -2.44 8.14 -15.84
CA ALA A 175 -3.86 8.40 -15.69
C ALA A 175 -4.59 8.08 -17.00
N PHE A 176 -5.77 7.48 -16.90
CA PHE A 176 -6.64 7.29 -18.05
C PHE A 176 -7.20 8.63 -18.56
N ALA A 177 -7.66 8.69 -19.79
CA ALA A 177 -8.30 9.89 -20.32
C ALA A 177 -9.52 10.23 -19.45
N GLY A 178 -9.63 11.51 -19.04
CA GLY A 178 -10.68 11.97 -18.11
C GLY A 178 -10.45 11.57 -16.64
N GLU A 179 -9.28 11.03 -16.28
CA GLU A 179 -8.93 10.73 -14.88
C GLU A 179 -8.12 11.88 -14.28
N ASP A 180 -8.71 12.60 -13.35
CA ASP A 180 -8.05 13.57 -12.50
C ASP A 180 -7.61 12.94 -11.18
N ARG A 181 -6.46 13.39 -10.66
CA ARG A 181 -5.87 12.88 -9.42
C ARG A 181 -5.58 14.01 -8.46
N GLN A 182 -6.08 13.91 -7.23
CA GLN A 182 -5.81 14.88 -6.19
C GLN A 182 -5.18 14.24 -4.96
N LEU A 183 -3.89 14.52 -4.76
CA LEU A 183 -3.15 14.13 -3.57
C LEU A 183 -3.32 15.20 -2.49
N VAL A 184 -3.70 14.76 -1.30
CA VAL A 184 -3.72 15.58 -0.08
C VAL A 184 -2.53 15.15 0.79
N PRO A 185 -1.58 16.04 1.14
CA PRO A 185 -0.45 15.66 1.98
C PRO A 185 -0.91 15.14 3.36
N SER A 186 -0.41 13.97 3.77
CA SER A 186 -0.60 13.47 5.12
C SER A 186 0.17 14.32 6.14
N PRO A 187 -0.28 14.40 7.40
CA PRO A 187 0.41 15.19 8.41
C PRO A 187 1.79 14.62 8.73
N SER A 188 2.77 15.50 8.90
CA SER A 188 4.14 15.15 9.26
C SER A 188 4.26 14.89 10.76
N VAL A 189 3.79 13.73 11.23
CA VAL A 189 3.89 13.26 12.62
C VAL A 189 4.67 11.94 12.68
N ALA A 190 5.16 11.58 13.87
CA ALA A 190 5.91 10.34 14.04
C ALA A 190 5.02 9.10 13.84
N THR A 191 3.82 9.15 14.44
CA THR A 191 2.76 8.13 14.36
C THR A 191 1.40 8.83 14.33
N TYR A 192 0.40 8.20 13.72
CA TYR A 192 -0.89 8.87 13.46
C TYR A 192 -1.85 8.88 14.64
N ASP A 193 -1.55 8.20 15.75
CA ASP A 193 -2.23 8.38 17.04
C ASP A 193 -2.05 9.81 17.58
N LEU A 194 -0.95 10.47 17.24
CA LEU A 194 -0.70 11.87 17.62
C LEU A 194 -1.60 12.87 16.86
N LYS A 195 -2.19 12.46 15.73
CA LYS A 195 -3.11 13.26 14.94
C LYS A 195 -4.12 12.37 14.21
N PRO A 196 -5.11 11.81 14.92
CA PRO A 196 -6.05 10.83 14.35
C PRO A 196 -6.94 11.38 13.23
N GLU A 197 -7.18 12.69 13.21
CA GLU A 197 -7.91 13.34 12.13
C GLU A 197 -7.15 13.31 10.79
N MET A 198 -5.84 13.11 10.84
CA MET A 198 -4.95 13.12 9.69
C MET A 198 -5.25 14.31 8.76
N SER A 199 -5.43 14.05 7.47
CA SER A 199 -5.83 15.07 6.49
C SER A 199 -7.25 14.86 5.93
N ALA A 200 -8.11 14.14 6.66
CA ALA A 200 -9.46 13.80 6.21
C ALA A 200 -10.28 15.03 5.78
N GLN A 201 -10.15 16.17 6.46
CA GLN A 201 -10.86 17.40 6.07
C GLN A 201 -10.42 17.91 4.68
N GLY A 202 -9.14 17.78 4.35
CA GLY A 202 -8.62 18.14 3.01
C GLY A 202 -9.18 17.22 1.93
N VAL A 203 -9.19 15.91 2.20
CA VAL A 203 -9.80 14.89 1.32
C VAL A 203 -11.29 15.18 1.12
N LEU A 204 -12.02 15.41 2.20
CA LEU A 204 -13.45 15.75 2.15
C LEU A 204 -13.71 17.00 1.31
N ASN A 205 -12.94 18.08 1.50
CA ASN A 205 -13.12 19.32 0.76
C ASN A 205 -12.94 19.12 -0.76
N ALA A 206 -11.96 18.31 -1.16
CA ALA A 206 -11.72 17.98 -2.56
C ALA A 206 -12.93 17.27 -3.20
N VAL A 207 -13.48 16.27 -2.49
CA VAL A 207 -14.66 15.54 -2.96
C VAL A 207 -15.89 16.43 -2.99
N LEU A 208 -16.13 17.23 -1.95
CA LEU A 208 -17.27 18.15 -1.90
C LEU A 208 -17.23 19.18 -3.04
N ALA A 209 -16.07 19.71 -3.38
CA ALA A 209 -15.92 20.62 -4.52
C ALA A 209 -16.34 19.93 -5.83
N SER A 210 -15.81 18.74 -6.09
CA SER A 210 -16.16 17.97 -7.29
C SER A 210 -17.67 17.63 -7.38
N VAL A 211 -18.26 17.19 -6.27
CA VAL A 211 -19.70 16.86 -6.21
C VAL A 211 -20.56 18.10 -6.45
N THR A 212 -20.21 19.24 -5.81
CA THR A 212 -20.99 20.49 -5.92
C THR A 212 -20.92 21.07 -7.32
N GLU A 213 -19.74 21.02 -7.94
CA GLU A 213 -19.51 21.57 -9.28
C GLU A 213 -19.85 20.57 -10.39
N LYS A 214 -20.22 19.33 -10.04
CA LYS A 214 -20.54 18.24 -10.98
C LYS A 214 -19.46 18.01 -12.03
N GLN A 215 -18.20 18.03 -11.59
CA GLN A 215 -17.04 17.96 -12.51
C GLN A 215 -16.77 16.53 -12.99
N HIS A 216 -17.10 15.52 -12.17
CA HIS A 216 -16.78 14.12 -12.43
C HIS A 216 -18.00 13.23 -12.28
N ASP A 217 -18.07 12.20 -13.12
CA ASP A 217 -19.14 11.20 -13.13
C ASP A 217 -18.86 10.08 -12.12
N LEU A 218 -17.58 9.79 -11.87
CA LEU A 218 -17.11 8.83 -10.86
C LEU A 218 -16.06 9.48 -9.95
N ILE A 219 -16.24 9.31 -8.64
CA ILE A 219 -15.24 9.74 -7.65
C ILE A 219 -14.83 8.54 -6.81
N ILE A 220 -13.55 8.20 -6.78
CA ILE A 220 -12.95 7.21 -5.88
C ILE A 220 -12.13 7.95 -4.83
N VAL A 221 -12.55 7.79 -3.57
CA VAL A 221 -11.90 8.44 -2.43
C VAL A 221 -11.52 7.41 -1.38
N ASN A 222 -10.38 7.60 -0.74
CA ASN A 222 -9.96 6.83 0.43
C ASN A 222 -9.69 7.76 1.61
N PHE A 223 -10.31 7.46 2.75
CA PHE A 223 -10.00 8.04 4.05
C PHE A 223 -9.07 7.10 4.80
N ALA A 224 -7.82 7.48 4.95
CA ALA A 224 -6.76 6.63 5.48
C ALA A 224 -6.84 6.41 7.01
N ASN A 225 -7.63 7.21 7.71
CA ASN A 225 -7.61 7.34 9.16
C ASN A 225 -7.81 6.01 9.91
N PRO A 226 -8.86 5.20 9.68
CA PRO A 226 -9.07 3.98 10.46
C PRO A 226 -7.93 2.99 10.32
N ASP A 227 -7.39 2.83 9.11
CA ASP A 227 -6.28 1.90 8.88
C ASP A 227 -4.99 2.40 9.50
N MET A 228 -4.58 3.63 9.19
CA MET A 228 -3.29 4.16 9.63
C MET A 228 -3.21 4.35 11.15
N VAL A 229 -4.30 4.78 11.78
CA VAL A 229 -4.39 4.94 13.23
C VAL A 229 -4.56 3.58 13.92
N GLY A 230 -5.33 2.66 13.32
CA GLY A 230 -5.51 1.30 13.83
C GLY A 230 -4.18 0.55 14.00
N HIS A 231 -3.24 0.76 13.08
CA HIS A 231 -1.90 0.18 13.17
C HIS A 231 -1.08 0.65 14.38
N THR A 232 -1.46 1.73 15.04
CA THR A 232 -0.76 2.21 16.25
C THR A 232 -1.14 1.43 17.51
N GLY A 233 -2.29 0.76 17.52
CA GLY A 233 -2.82 0.03 18.67
C GLY A 233 -3.47 0.91 19.74
N ASP A 234 -3.56 2.23 19.53
CA ASP A 234 -4.22 3.15 20.45
C ASP A 234 -5.73 3.20 20.19
N ILE A 235 -6.51 2.63 21.10
CA ILE A 235 -7.98 2.55 20.98
C ILE A 235 -8.65 3.94 21.01
N HIS A 236 -8.12 4.90 21.78
CA HIS A 236 -8.72 6.23 21.86
C HIS A 236 -8.47 7.04 20.58
N ALA A 237 -7.28 6.92 20.03
CA ALA A 237 -6.96 7.50 18.73
C ALA A 237 -7.79 6.84 17.61
N ALA A 238 -7.95 5.52 17.63
CA ALA A 238 -8.79 4.81 16.66
C ALA A 238 -10.26 5.25 16.70
N ILE A 239 -10.85 5.42 17.89
CA ILE A 239 -12.21 5.98 18.06
C ILE A 239 -12.28 7.37 17.39
N LYS A 240 -11.32 8.25 17.68
CA LYS A 240 -11.30 9.60 17.10
C LYS A 240 -11.15 9.59 15.57
N ALA A 241 -10.35 8.67 15.05
CA ALA A 241 -10.18 8.47 13.60
C ALA A 241 -11.51 8.06 12.95
N VAL A 242 -12.22 7.10 13.53
CA VAL A 242 -13.53 6.64 13.03
C VAL A 242 -14.59 7.74 13.11
N GLU A 243 -14.69 8.47 14.23
CA GLU A 243 -15.59 9.62 14.37
C GLU A 243 -15.33 10.70 13.30
N THR A 244 -14.06 10.93 12.98
CA THR A 244 -13.68 11.90 11.94
C THR A 244 -14.17 11.47 10.56
N VAL A 245 -14.01 10.18 10.23
CA VAL A 245 -14.49 9.63 8.95
C VAL A 245 -16.01 9.56 8.90
N ASP A 246 -16.67 9.18 10.00
CA ASP A 246 -18.13 9.17 10.10
C ASP A 246 -18.74 10.56 9.80
N SER A 247 -18.18 11.59 10.42
CA SER A 247 -18.56 12.98 10.14
C SER A 247 -18.34 13.38 8.68
N ALA A 248 -17.25 12.95 8.07
CA ALA A 248 -16.95 13.21 6.67
C ALA A 248 -17.96 12.50 5.75
N VAL A 249 -18.25 11.23 6.01
CA VAL A 249 -19.25 10.44 5.26
C VAL A 249 -20.64 11.05 5.37
N GLY A 250 -21.05 11.52 6.56
CA GLY A 250 -22.32 12.22 6.74
C GLY A 250 -22.45 13.45 5.85
N ARG A 251 -21.40 14.29 5.79
CA ARG A 251 -21.36 15.46 4.92
C ARG A 251 -21.35 15.12 3.43
N LEU A 252 -20.71 14.01 3.04
CA LEU A 252 -20.76 13.52 1.66
C LEU A 252 -22.16 13.03 1.30
N ALA A 253 -22.84 12.31 2.19
CA ALA A 253 -24.20 11.85 1.97
C ALA A 253 -25.18 13.02 1.77
N GLU A 254 -25.04 14.11 2.55
CA GLU A 254 -25.82 15.34 2.36
C GLU A 254 -25.53 15.98 0.99
N ALA A 255 -24.27 16.11 0.60
CA ALA A 255 -23.87 16.70 -0.68
C ALA A 255 -24.38 15.85 -1.87
N VAL A 256 -24.28 14.54 -1.79
CA VAL A 256 -24.76 13.59 -2.80
C VAL A 256 -26.28 13.67 -2.94
N SER A 257 -27.02 13.83 -1.83
CA SER A 257 -28.46 14.04 -1.85
C SER A 257 -28.85 15.32 -2.62
N VAL A 258 -28.15 16.43 -2.34
CA VAL A 258 -28.39 17.70 -3.03
C VAL A 258 -28.02 17.62 -4.51
N ALA A 259 -26.95 16.91 -4.85
CA ALA A 259 -26.47 16.75 -6.23
C ALA A 259 -27.37 15.79 -7.06
N GLY A 260 -28.17 14.96 -6.40
CA GLY A 260 -28.94 13.89 -7.05
C GLY A 260 -28.04 12.77 -7.58
N ALA A 261 -27.03 12.38 -6.80
CA ALA A 261 -26.05 11.36 -7.13
C ALA A 261 -26.18 10.13 -6.21
N ALA A 262 -25.27 9.16 -6.36
CA ALA A 262 -25.16 8.00 -5.48
C ALA A 262 -23.82 8.00 -4.72
N LEU A 263 -23.81 7.46 -3.50
CA LEU A 263 -22.64 7.24 -2.66
C LEU A 263 -22.61 5.78 -2.22
N LEU A 264 -21.53 5.07 -2.55
CA LEU A 264 -21.25 3.73 -2.07
C LEU A 264 -20.11 3.80 -1.05
N VAL A 265 -20.39 3.43 0.20
CA VAL A 265 -19.43 3.43 1.31
C VAL A 265 -19.03 2.00 1.63
N THR A 266 -17.74 1.72 1.64
CA THR A 266 -17.20 0.41 2.00
C THR A 266 -15.77 0.54 2.55
N ALA A 267 -15.12 -0.58 2.86
CA ALA A 267 -13.72 -0.67 3.18
C ALA A 267 -13.05 -1.81 2.38
N ASP A 268 -11.76 -1.73 2.19
CA ASP A 268 -10.95 -2.76 1.52
C ASP A 268 -10.59 -3.93 2.46
N HIS A 269 -10.55 -3.69 3.77
CA HIS A 269 -10.33 -4.68 4.84
C HIS A 269 -10.77 -4.10 6.19
N GLY A 270 -10.81 -4.95 7.21
CA GLY A 270 -10.99 -4.54 8.60
C GLY A 270 -9.66 -4.19 9.28
N ASN A 271 -9.73 -3.38 10.33
CA ASN A 271 -8.62 -3.01 11.21
C ASN A 271 -9.13 -2.55 12.58
N CYS A 272 -9.74 -1.35 12.65
CA CYS A 272 -10.15 -0.71 13.92
C CYS A 272 -11.27 -1.43 14.69
N GLU A 273 -11.99 -2.37 14.08
CA GLU A 273 -13.03 -3.15 14.77
C GLU A 273 -12.43 -4.17 15.74
N VAL A 274 -11.11 -4.44 15.65
CA VAL A 274 -10.37 -5.30 16.57
C VAL A 274 -9.09 -4.60 17.01
N MET A 275 -9.14 -3.93 18.15
CA MET A 275 -7.99 -3.18 18.69
C MET A 275 -7.24 -3.91 19.81
N TRP A 276 -7.70 -5.10 20.22
CA TRP A 276 -7.09 -5.89 21.28
C TRP A 276 -7.05 -7.37 20.91
N ASP A 277 -5.90 -7.99 21.07
CA ASP A 277 -5.74 -9.45 20.96
C ASP A 277 -5.79 -10.10 22.36
N PRO A 278 -6.88 -10.78 22.70
CA PRO A 278 -7.02 -11.42 24.00
C PRO A 278 -6.06 -12.61 24.20
N THR A 279 -5.57 -13.21 23.11
CA THR A 279 -4.64 -14.35 23.17
C THR A 279 -3.23 -13.87 23.47
N ALA A 280 -2.79 -12.84 22.77
CA ALA A 280 -1.48 -12.20 23.00
C ALA A 280 -1.50 -11.26 24.22
N ASN A 281 -2.69 -10.90 24.73
CA ASN A 281 -2.91 -9.91 25.77
C ASN A 281 -2.19 -8.58 25.47
N SER A 282 -2.35 -8.10 24.25
CA SER A 282 -1.70 -6.92 23.71
C SER A 282 -2.59 -6.18 22.71
N PRO A 283 -2.30 -4.90 22.37
CA PRO A 283 -2.96 -4.23 21.26
C PRO A 283 -2.85 -5.03 19.96
N HIS A 284 -3.96 -5.13 19.24
CA HIS A 284 -4.00 -5.66 17.88
C HIS A 284 -3.73 -4.55 16.88
N THR A 285 -2.76 -4.71 16.02
CA THR A 285 -2.29 -3.68 15.08
C THR A 285 -2.26 -4.13 13.62
N ALA A 286 -2.85 -5.29 13.33
CA ALA A 286 -2.88 -5.87 11.99
C ALA A 286 -4.28 -5.74 11.36
N HIS A 287 -4.35 -5.94 10.05
CA HIS A 287 -5.63 -6.07 9.36
C HIS A 287 -6.38 -7.31 9.82
N THR A 288 -7.71 -7.26 9.75
CA THR A 288 -8.58 -8.41 10.00
C THR A 288 -9.20 -8.93 8.71
N THR A 289 -9.72 -10.14 8.77
CA THR A 289 -10.51 -10.75 7.70
C THR A 289 -12.02 -10.66 7.96
N ASN A 290 -12.43 -9.79 8.89
CA ASN A 290 -13.84 -9.58 9.18
C ASN A 290 -14.57 -8.98 7.98
N PRO A 291 -15.86 -9.28 7.80
CA PRO A 291 -16.67 -8.60 6.81
C PRO A 291 -16.69 -7.09 7.04
N VAL A 292 -16.62 -6.34 5.94
CA VAL A 292 -16.71 -4.87 5.96
C VAL A 292 -18.11 -4.42 5.56
N PRO A 293 -18.57 -3.25 6.02
CA PRO A 293 -19.87 -2.72 5.59
C PRO A 293 -19.86 -2.36 4.11
N CYS A 294 -21.03 -2.46 3.46
CA CYS A 294 -21.27 -1.91 2.14
C CYS A 294 -22.63 -1.19 2.18
N ILE A 295 -22.62 0.13 2.03
CA ILE A 295 -23.79 0.99 2.21
C ILE A 295 -24.00 1.81 0.95
N LEU A 296 -25.18 1.72 0.35
CA LEU A 296 -25.58 2.54 -0.79
C LEU A 296 -26.55 3.64 -0.33
N VAL A 297 -26.16 4.89 -0.59
CA VAL A 297 -27.04 6.05 -0.50
C VAL A 297 -27.29 6.51 -1.93
N ASN A 298 -28.52 6.35 -2.43
CA ASN A 298 -28.87 6.64 -3.81
C ASN A 298 -29.96 7.70 -3.91
N HIS A 299 -29.62 8.83 -4.52
CA HIS A 299 -30.51 9.95 -4.79
C HIS A 299 -30.61 10.28 -6.28
N MET A 300 -30.14 9.37 -7.14
CA MET A 300 -30.21 9.56 -8.58
C MET A 300 -31.68 9.63 -9.03
N LYS A 301 -31.98 10.57 -9.95
CA LYS A 301 -33.31 10.76 -10.49
C LYS A 301 -33.76 9.48 -11.22
N ASP A 302 -34.98 9.07 -10.97
CA ASP A 302 -35.61 7.89 -11.57
C ASP A 302 -34.93 6.54 -11.19
N ALA A 303 -34.00 6.53 -10.24
CA ALA A 303 -33.49 5.29 -9.70
C ALA A 303 -34.54 4.64 -8.80
N PRO A 304 -34.90 3.35 -9.01
CA PRO A 304 -35.72 2.62 -8.07
C PRO A 304 -35.05 2.55 -6.71
N ALA A 305 -35.81 2.40 -5.63
CA ALA A 305 -35.25 2.03 -4.34
C ALA A 305 -34.42 0.75 -4.54
N GLN A 306 -33.16 0.83 -4.26
CA GLN A 306 -32.22 -0.25 -4.54
C GLN A 306 -31.68 -0.78 -3.21
N ASP A 307 -31.97 -2.04 -2.95
CA ASP A 307 -31.33 -2.77 -1.87
C ASP A 307 -30.02 -3.41 -2.37
N LEU A 308 -29.07 -3.61 -1.48
CA LEU A 308 -27.84 -4.33 -1.77
C LEU A 308 -27.89 -5.74 -1.18
N GLN A 309 -27.51 -6.73 -1.98
CA GLN A 309 -27.20 -8.06 -1.50
C GLN A 309 -25.77 -8.12 -0.95
N ASN A 310 -25.51 -9.10 -0.08
CA ASN A 310 -24.14 -9.39 0.37
C ASN A 310 -23.28 -9.90 -0.79
N GLY A 311 -22.03 -9.53 -0.77
CA GLY A 311 -21.05 -9.94 -1.80
C GLY A 311 -19.62 -9.82 -1.32
N SER A 312 -18.74 -9.54 -2.25
CA SER A 312 -17.30 -9.39 -2.00
C SER A 312 -16.75 -8.15 -2.73
N LEU A 313 -15.49 -7.80 -2.49
CA LEU A 313 -14.88 -6.61 -3.10
C LEU A 313 -14.85 -6.64 -4.63
N VAL A 314 -14.86 -7.84 -5.26
CA VAL A 314 -14.91 -7.96 -6.73
C VAL A 314 -16.23 -7.48 -7.32
N ASP A 315 -17.29 -7.36 -6.50
CA ASP A 315 -18.62 -6.97 -6.91
C ASP A 315 -18.81 -5.43 -6.93
N LEU A 316 -17.87 -4.68 -6.34
CA LEU A 316 -17.98 -3.21 -6.23
C LEU A 316 -17.88 -2.53 -7.60
N ALA A 317 -16.91 -2.93 -8.44
CA ALA A 317 -16.77 -2.35 -9.78
C ALA A 317 -18.00 -2.62 -10.67
N PRO A 318 -18.53 -3.86 -10.78
CA PRO A 318 -19.82 -4.11 -11.45
C PRO A 318 -20.99 -3.29 -10.90
N THR A 319 -21.03 -3.09 -9.58
CA THR A 319 -22.08 -2.28 -8.94
C THR A 319 -22.00 -0.81 -9.36
N LEU A 320 -20.78 -0.24 -9.39
CA LEU A 320 -20.55 1.13 -9.84
C LEU A 320 -20.86 1.30 -11.34
N LEU A 321 -20.47 0.32 -12.18
CA LEU A 321 -20.80 0.35 -13.60
C LEU A 321 -22.33 0.32 -13.82
N ALA A 322 -23.06 -0.50 -13.05
CA ALA A 322 -24.52 -0.53 -13.11
C ALA A 322 -25.15 0.83 -12.74
N LEU A 323 -24.62 1.51 -11.70
CA LEU A 323 -25.06 2.87 -11.33
C LEU A 323 -24.74 3.90 -12.42
N LEU A 324 -23.65 3.74 -13.13
CA LEU A 324 -23.27 4.62 -14.25
C LEU A 324 -23.98 4.29 -15.56
N GLY A 325 -24.71 3.18 -15.63
CA GLY A 325 -25.34 2.72 -16.88
C GLY A 325 -24.34 2.24 -17.93
N ILE A 326 -23.21 1.71 -17.47
CA ILE A 326 -22.14 1.16 -18.33
C ILE A 326 -22.18 -0.36 -18.26
N ASP A 327 -22.06 -1.02 -19.42
CA ASP A 327 -22.02 -2.47 -19.49
C ASP A 327 -20.76 -3.03 -18.81
N GLN A 328 -20.95 -4.11 -18.06
CA GLN A 328 -19.86 -4.84 -17.41
C GLN A 328 -19.05 -5.61 -18.45
N PRO A 329 -17.70 -5.48 -18.50
CA PRO A 329 -16.88 -6.26 -19.38
C PRO A 329 -16.72 -7.73 -18.90
N ASP A 330 -16.48 -8.65 -19.82
CA ASP A 330 -16.36 -10.08 -19.54
C ASP A 330 -15.24 -10.44 -18.57
N GLU A 331 -14.19 -9.61 -18.50
CA GLU A 331 -13.05 -9.79 -17.58
C GLU A 331 -13.42 -9.52 -16.11
N MET A 332 -14.47 -8.77 -15.83
CA MET A 332 -14.98 -8.57 -14.48
C MET A 332 -15.83 -9.76 -14.04
N THR A 333 -15.27 -10.61 -13.17
CA THR A 333 -15.93 -11.86 -12.71
C THR A 333 -16.94 -11.64 -11.57
N GLY A 334 -16.98 -10.46 -10.96
CA GLY A 334 -17.98 -10.07 -9.97
C GLY A 334 -19.33 -9.79 -10.61
N ARG A 335 -20.32 -9.44 -9.78
CA ARG A 335 -21.67 -9.08 -10.20
C ARG A 335 -22.12 -7.81 -9.49
N SER A 336 -23.09 -7.09 -10.07
CA SER A 336 -23.71 -5.99 -9.34
C SER A 336 -24.38 -6.50 -8.06
N LEU A 337 -24.19 -5.76 -6.96
CA LEU A 337 -24.85 -6.01 -5.67
C LEU A 337 -26.28 -5.44 -5.60
N ILE A 338 -26.69 -4.63 -6.57
CA ILE A 338 -28.01 -4.03 -6.63
C ILE A 338 -29.03 -5.12 -6.94
N ILE A 339 -30.15 -5.12 -6.16
CA ILE A 339 -31.26 -6.06 -6.31
C ILE A 339 -32.45 -5.34 -6.99
#